data_16eaa017ecea9a9714601fe2aaf86040
#
_entry.id   16eaa017ecea9a9714601fe2aaf86040
#
_cell.length_a   1.000
_cell.length_b   1.000
_cell.length_c   1.000
_cell.angle_alpha   90.00
_cell.angle_beta   90.00
_cell.angle_gamma   90.00
#
_symmetry.space_group_name_H-M   'P 1'
#
loop_
_entity.id
_entity.type
_entity.pdbx_description
1 polymer ?
#
loop_
_entity_poly.entity_id
_entity_poly.type
_entity_poly.pdbx_seq_one_letter_code
_entity_poly.pdbx_strand_id
1 'polypeptide(L)'
;AAALLADVLLFASGYWGWGIVMILVSAIIILSFFRNENMILAMNQMRVGNQEKAKKYINKITHPQFLPKKQHAYVIYLQAMFNSQDWGFSRTETQLRKALQMGLRQEQDQAMCKMHLAGICAQTGRTNESKILLQEAKKLDKNNLFKEQISTMTKQLSMVGNKNQMRMAMMHKGRVKTHRAK
;
A
#
# COMPACT_ATOMS: atom_id res chain seq x y z
N ALA A 1 -24.34 -22.46 10.40
CA ALA A 1 -24.75 -23.58 11.30
C ALA A 1 -25.89 -24.40 10.66
N ALA A 2 -27.03 -23.80 10.29
CA ALA A 2 -28.18 -24.53 9.75
C ALA A 2 -27.87 -25.32 8.46
N ALA A 3 -27.09 -24.75 7.52
CA ALA A 3 -26.70 -25.42 6.28
C ALA A 3 -25.84 -26.65 6.53
N LEU A 4 -24.90 -26.61 7.47
CA LEU A 4 -24.06 -27.75 7.83
C LEU A 4 -24.85 -28.89 8.47
N LEU A 5 -25.89 -28.57 9.27
CA LEU A 5 -26.80 -29.56 9.83
C LEU A 5 -27.63 -30.24 8.74
N ALA A 6 -28.12 -29.49 7.76
CA ALA A 6 -28.85 -30.02 6.61
C ALA A 6 -27.96 -30.96 5.75
N ASP A 7 -26.68 -30.60 5.54
CA ASP A 7 -25.70 -31.43 4.84
C ASP A 7 -25.54 -32.81 5.51
N VAL A 8 -25.38 -32.84 6.84
CA VAL A 8 -25.24 -34.09 7.62
C VAL A 8 -26.47 -34.96 7.52
N LEU A 9 -27.67 -34.37 7.60
CA LEU A 9 -28.92 -35.08 7.49
C LEU A 9 -29.15 -35.69 6.08
N LEU A 10 -28.78 -34.96 5.02
CA LEU A 10 -28.88 -35.45 3.65
C LEU A 10 -27.92 -36.63 3.38
N PHE A 11 -26.70 -36.56 3.92
CA PHE A 11 -25.74 -37.67 3.84
C PHE A 11 -26.24 -38.90 4.59
N ALA A 12 -26.81 -38.73 5.79
CA ALA A 12 -27.36 -39.82 6.59
C ALA A 12 -28.60 -40.48 5.93
N SER A 13 -29.34 -39.72 5.10
CA SER A 13 -30.52 -40.22 4.38
C SER A 13 -30.17 -40.89 3.05
N GLY A 14 -28.88 -41.06 2.70
CA GLY A 14 -28.46 -41.76 1.47
C GLY A 14 -28.56 -40.96 0.17
N TYR A 15 -28.93 -39.67 0.22
CA TYR A 15 -29.01 -38.79 -0.95
C TYR A 15 -27.65 -38.10 -1.25
N TRP A 16 -26.64 -38.91 -1.58
CA TRP A 16 -25.25 -38.43 -1.76
C TRP A 16 -25.10 -37.32 -2.80
N GLY A 17 -25.85 -37.40 -3.92
CA GLY A 17 -25.78 -36.35 -4.96
C GLY A 17 -26.23 -34.97 -4.47
N TRP A 18 -27.32 -34.93 -3.70
CA TRP A 18 -27.83 -33.68 -3.11
C TRP A 18 -26.92 -33.15 -2.00
N GLY A 19 -26.29 -34.01 -1.20
CA GLY A 19 -25.31 -33.66 -0.19
C GLY A 19 -24.11 -32.93 -0.80
N ILE A 20 -23.58 -33.45 -1.92
CA ILE A 20 -22.44 -32.77 -2.63
C ILE A 20 -22.82 -31.37 -3.14
N VAL A 21 -24.03 -31.24 -3.72
CA VAL A 21 -24.52 -29.94 -4.20
C VAL A 21 -24.65 -28.94 -3.05
N MET A 22 -25.18 -29.35 -1.91
CA MET A 22 -25.33 -28.48 -0.74
C MET A 22 -23.98 -28.07 -0.13
N ILE A 23 -22.98 -28.97 -0.12
CA ILE A 23 -21.61 -28.60 0.30
C ILE A 23 -21.03 -27.54 -0.62
N LEU A 24 -21.20 -27.66 -1.94
CA LEU A 24 -20.73 -26.66 -2.90
C LEU A 24 -21.42 -25.30 -2.67
N VAL A 25 -22.74 -25.30 -2.45
CA VAL A 25 -23.50 -24.08 -2.15
C VAL A 25 -23.04 -23.45 -0.84
N SER A 26 -22.85 -24.25 0.21
CA SER A 26 -22.32 -23.77 1.49
C SER A 26 -20.93 -23.19 1.35
N ALA A 27 -20.04 -23.81 0.56
CA ALA A 27 -18.71 -23.31 0.26
C ALA A 27 -18.77 -21.96 -0.48
N ILE A 28 -19.67 -21.81 -1.45
CA ILE A 28 -19.86 -20.54 -2.19
C ILE A 28 -20.36 -19.44 -1.24
N ILE A 29 -21.30 -19.74 -0.35
CA ILE A 29 -21.81 -18.78 0.63
C ILE A 29 -20.68 -18.34 1.58
N ILE A 30 -19.87 -19.27 2.07
CA ILE A 30 -18.72 -18.96 2.93
C ILE A 30 -17.71 -18.10 2.19
N LEU A 31 -17.35 -18.45 0.95
CA LEU A 31 -16.44 -17.67 0.11
C LEU A 31 -17.00 -16.27 -0.19
N SER A 32 -18.31 -16.15 -0.39
CA SER A 32 -18.99 -14.85 -0.60
C SER A 32 -18.91 -13.96 0.64
N PHE A 33 -19.02 -14.53 1.83
CA PHE A 33 -18.90 -13.80 3.09
C PHE A 33 -17.50 -13.19 3.30
N PHE A 34 -16.45 -13.90 2.87
CA PHE A 34 -15.06 -13.37 2.91
C PHE A 34 -14.75 -12.35 1.80
N ARG A 35 -15.66 -12.19 0.85
CA ARG A 35 -15.50 -11.26 -0.27
C ARG A 35 -16.09 -9.91 0.10
N ASN A 36 -15.23 -8.97 0.52
CA ASN A 36 -15.67 -7.64 0.91
C ASN A 36 -16.13 -6.83 -0.32
N GLU A 37 -17.45 -6.60 -0.43
CA GLU A 37 -18.06 -5.87 -1.55
C GLU A 37 -17.47 -4.46 -1.71
N ASN A 38 -17.22 -3.75 -0.61
CA ASN A 38 -16.65 -2.41 -0.66
C ASN A 38 -15.26 -2.39 -1.31
N MET A 39 -14.45 -3.43 -1.10
CA MET A 39 -13.14 -3.56 -1.75
C MET A 39 -13.27 -3.72 -3.27
N ILE A 40 -14.22 -4.54 -3.73
CA ILE A 40 -14.46 -4.76 -5.17
C ILE A 40 -14.99 -3.47 -5.82
N LEU A 41 -15.93 -2.81 -5.18
CA LEU A 41 -16.48 -1.54 -5.65
C LEU A 41 -15.39 -0.46 -5.72
N ALA A 42 -14.52 -0.37 -4.71
CA ALA A 42 -13.38 0.54 -4.73
C ALA A 42 -12.44 0.25 -5.91
N MET A 43 -12.07 -1.02 -6.13
CA MET A 43 -11.21 -1.41 -7.25
C MET A 43 -11.85 -1.09 -8.61
N ASN A 44 -13.15 -1.31 -8.77
CA ASN A 44 -13.86 -0.95 -10.00
C ASN A 44 -13.85 0.57 -10.22
N GLN A 45 -14.08 1.37 -9.16
CA GLN A 45 -14.01 2.83 -9.27
C GLN A 45 -12.60 3.33 -9.60
N MET A 46 -11.56 2.68 -9.09
CA MET A 46 -10.17 2.99 -9.46
C MET A 46 -9.91 2.71 -10.94
N ARG A 47 -10.42 1.62 -11.50
CA ARG A 47 -10.28 1.29 -12.94
C ARG A 47 -10.97 2.31 -13.83
N VAL A 48 -12.10 2.85 -13.39
CA VAL A 48 -12.86 3.92 -14.10
C VAL A 48 -12.24 5.30 -13.89
N GLY A 49 -11.20 5.41 -13.04
CA GLY A 49 -10.53 6.67 -12.73
C GLY A 49 -11.26 7.54 -11.69
N ASN A 50 -12.32 7.04 -11.07
CA ASN A 50 -13.10 7.78 -10.08
C ASN A 50 -12.52 7.61 -8.67
N GLN A 51 -11.47 8.38 -8.36
CA GLN A 51 -10.73 8.28 -7.10
C GLN A 51 -11.60 8.65 -5.88
N GLU A 52 -12.49 9.63 -6.00
CA GLU A 52 -13.37 10.06 -4.91
C GLU A 52 -14.33 8.94 -4.44
N LYS A 53 -14.97 8.26 -5.41
CA LYS A 53 -15.81 7.12 -5.08
C LYS A 53 -15.00 5.94 -4.53
N ALA A 54 -13.82 5.69 -5.08
CA ALA A 54 -12.92 4.66 -4.56
C ALA A 54 -12.53 4.94 -3.10
N LYS A 55 -12.14 6.18 -2.77
CA LYS A 55 -11.87 6.64 -1.39
C LYS A 55 -13.06 6.38 -0.47
N LYS A 56 -14.28 6.71 -0.92
CA LYS A 56 -15.51 6.51 -0.15
C LYS A 56 -15.76 5.03 0.18
N TYR A 57 -15.58 4.13 -0.80
CA TYR A 57 -15.78 2.69 -0.59
C TYR A 57 -14.70 2.08 0.31
N ILE A 58 -13.44 2.46 0.14
CA ILE A 58 -12.35 1.97 0.99
C ILE A 58 -12.51 2.44 2.44
N ASN A 59 -12.95 3.68 2.66
CA ASN A 59 -13.15 4.21 4.01
C ASN A 59 -14.39 3.63 4.72
N LYS A 60 -15.33 3.00 4.00
CA LYS A 60 -16.41 2.23 4.60
C LYS A 60 -15.94 0.94 5.28
N ILE A 61 -14.74 0.47 4.96
CA ILE A 61 -14.16 -0.72 5.60
C ILE A 61 -13.56 -0.31 6.95
N THR A 62 -14.39 -0.35 7.99
CA THR A 62 -14.00 0.08 9.35
C THR A 62 -13.18 -0.96 10.09
N HIS A 63 -13.36 -2.24 9.77
CA HIS A 63 -12.72 -3.37 10.46
C HIS A 63 -11.89 -4.25 9.50
N PRO A 64 -10.78 -3.74 8.96
CA PRO A 64 -9.96 -4.50 8.01
C PRO A 64 -9.28 -5.72 8.64
N GLN A 65 -9.19 -5.79 9.99
CA GLN A 65 -8.60 -6.92 10.72
C GLN A 65 -9.35 -8.24 10.53
N PHE A 66 -10.63 -8.21 10.18
CA PHE A 66 -11.43 -9.42 9.91
C PHE A 66 -11.23 -9.96 8.49
N LEU A 67 -10.50 -9.23 7.64
CA LEU A 67 -10.19 -9.66 6.29
C LEU A 67 -8.98 -10.62 6.28
N PRO A 68 -8.87 -11.51 5.30
CA PRO A 68 -7.67 -12.29 5.07
C PRO A 68 -6.43 -11.39 4.98
N LYS A 69 -5.28 -11.83 5.53
CA LYS A 69 -4.07 -11.02 5.71
C LYS A 69 -3.69 -10.19 4.48
N LYS A 70 -3.76 -10.77 3.27
CA LYS A 70 -3.41 -10.07 2.03
C LYS A 70 -4.42 -8.97 1.65
N GLN A 71 -5.71 -9.20 1.90
CA GLN A 71 -6.75 -8.18 1.68
C GLN A 71 -6.66 -7.08 2.71
N HIS A 72 -6.41 -7.40 3.96
CA HIS A 72 -6.17 -6.45 5.04
C HIS A 72 -4.99 -5.53 4.70
N ALA A 73 -3.84 -6.08 4.27
CA ALA A 73 -2.69 -5.29 3.83
C ALA A 73 -3.06 -4.31 2.71
N TYR A 74 -3.84 -4.78 1.73
CA TYR A 74 -4.25 -3.97 0.59
C TYR A 74 -5.21 -2.84 0.98
N VAL A 75 -6.17 -3.11 1.88
CA VAL A 75 -7.07 -2.07 2.40
C VAL A 75 -6.30 -1.00 3.17
N ILE A 76 -5.37 -1.38 4.07
CA ILE A 76 -4.52 -0.42 4.79
C ILE A 76 -3.72 0.43 3.82
N TYR A 77 -3.13 -0.17 2.78
CA TYR A 77 -2.38 0.52 1.75
C TYR A 77 -3.25 1.57 1.03
N LEU A 78 -4.44 1.18 0.56
CA LEU A 78 -5.35 2.11 -0.13
C LEU A 78 -5.87 3.21 0.79
N GLN A 79 -6.22 2.89 2.05
CA GLN A 79 -6.61 3.90 3.04
C GLN A 79 -5.49 4.91 3.28
N ALA A 80 -4.25 4.44 3.40
CA ALA A 80 -3.09 5.32 3.57
C ALA A 80 -2.86 6.22 2.36
N MET A 81 -3.00 5.69 1.14
CA MET A 81 -2.88 6.47 -0.09
C MET A 81 -3.95 7.57 -0.19
N PHE A 82 -5.22 7.18 -0.08
CA PHE A 82 -6.34 8.12 -0.28
C PHE A 82 -6.48 9.17 0.84
N ASN A 83 -6.05 8.84 2.05
CA ASN A 83 -6.15 9.75 3.19
C ASN A 83 -4.80 10.39 3.56
N SER A 84 -3.79 10.28 2.70
CA SER A 84 -2.44 10.81 2.98
C SER A 84 -2.41 12.31 3.29
N GLN A 85 -3.28 13.08 2.66
CA GLN A 85 -3.43 14.52 2.92
C GLN A 85 -4.09 14.80 4.27
N ASP A 86 -5.10 14.00 4.63
CA ASP A 86 -5.87 14.18 5.87
C ASP A 86 -5.10 13.66 7.10
N TRP A 87 -4.32 12.60 6.94
CA TRP A 87 -3.63 11.92 8.06
C TRP A 87 -2.27 12.51 8.43
N GLY A 88 -1.67 13.28 7.53
CA GLY A 88 -0.28 13.74 7.67
C GLY A 88 0.76 12.63 7.47
N PHE A 89 2.04 13.05 7.39
CA PHE A 89 3.13 12.15 6.99
C PHE A 89 3.38 11.00 7.96
N SER A 90 3.38 11.25 9.27
CA SER A 90 3.72 10.23 10.28
C SER A 90 2.72 9.07 10.27
N ARG A 91 1.43 9.35 10.28
CA ARG A 91 0.38 8.32 10.26
C ARG A 91 0.38 7.57 8.94
N THR A 92 0.50 8.27 7.81
CA THR A 92 0.54 7.67 6.47
C THR A 92 1.74 6.74 6.35
N GLU A 93 2.93 7.16 6.79
CA GLU A 93 4.12 6.33 6.80
C GLU A 93 3.94 5.05 7.60
N THR A 94 3.42 5.15 8.82
CA THR A 94 3.17 4.00 9.69
C THR A 94 2.26 2.98 9.02
N GLN A 95 1.18 3.43 8.38
CA GLN A 95 0.24 2.54 7.69
C GLN A 95 0.84 1.90 6.44
N LEU A 96 1.60 2.66 5.64
CA LEU A 96 2.28 2.13 4.45
C LEU A 96 3.34 1.07 4.83
N ARG A 97 4.13 1.31 5.88
CA ARG A 97 5.09 0.32 6.39
C ARG A 97 4.38 -0.94 6.90
N LYS A 98 3.27 -0.78 7.62
CA LYS A 98 2.44 -1.90 8.08
C LYS A 98 1.91 -2.72 6.91
N ALA A 99 1.39 -2.08 5.86
CA ALA A 99 0.92 -2.76 4.66
C ALA A 99 2.03 -3.59 3.98
N LEU A 100 3.24 -3.05 3.87
CA LEU A 100 4.40 -3.77 3.32
C LEU A 100 4.81 -4.97 4.18
N GLN A 101 4.83 -4.83 5.51
CA GLN A 101 5.15 -5.92 6.45
C GLN A 101 4.12 -7.05 6.39
N MET A 102 2.85 -6.73 6.21
CA MET A 102 1.79 -7.72 6.05
C MET A 102 1.88 -8.46 4.71
N GLY A 103 2.54 -7.87 3.71
CA GLY A 103 2.78 -8.42 2.39
C GLY A 103 1.67 -8.07 1.39
N LEU A 104 1.90 -7.06 0.58
CA LEU A 104 1.07 -6.74 -0.59
C LEU A 104 1.25 -7.83 -1.65
N ARG A 105 0.14 -8.20 -2.30
CA ARG A 105 0.12 -9.34 -3.24
C ARG A 105 0.88 -9.04 -4.54
N GLN A 106 0.73 -7.83 -5.07
CA GLN A 106 1.29 -7.46 -6.37
C GLN A 106 2.58 -6.68 -6.19
N GLU A 107 3.60 -7.01 -6.98
CA GLU A 107 4.88 -6.30 -7.00
C GLU A 107 4.70 -4.82 -7.37
N GLN A 108 3.73 -4.52 -8.25
CA GLN A 108 3.38 -3.16 -8.64
C GLN A 108 2.84 -2.32 -7.46
N ASP A 109 1.97 -2.92 -6.63
CA ASP A 109 1.46 -2.24 -5.43
C ASP A 109 2.58 -2.00 -4.41
N GLN A 110 3.50 -2.98 -4.28
CA GLN A 110 4.69 -2.81 -3.43
C GLN A 110 5.60 -1.70 -3.94
N ALA A 111 5.83 -1.62 -5.26
CA ALA A 111 6.62 -0.56 -5.88
C ALA A 111 6.00 0.81 -5.62
N MET A 112 4.69 0.95 -5.86
CA MET A 112 3.96 2.20 -5.62
C MET A 112 3.96 2.58 -4.14
N CYS A 113 3.75 1.62 -3.23
CA CYS A 113 3.83 1.86 -1.79
C CYS A 113 5.21 2.39 -1.36
N LYS A 114 6.30 1.80 -1.90
CA LYS A 114 7.67 2.25 -1.64
C LYS A 114 7.95 3.63 -2.24
N MET A 115 7.39 3.95 -3.39
CA MET A 115 7.49 5.30 -3.97
C MET A 115 6.80 6.35 -3.08
N HIS A 116 5.61 6.06 -2.57
CA HIS A 116 4.93 6.96 -1.62
C HIS A 116 5.74 7.16 -0.33
N LEU A 117 6.29 6.08 0.24
CA LEU A 117 7.20 6.18 1.38
C LEU A 117 8.44 7.00 1.06
N ALA A 118 9.03 6.82 -0.12
CA ALA A 118 10.16 7.63 -0.56
C ALA A 118 9.82 9.11 -0.64
N GLY A 119 8.62 9.46 -1.13
CA GLY A 119 8.12 10.83 -1.14
C GLY A 119 8.00 11.42 0.27
N ILE A 120 7.44 10.67 1.22
CA ILE A 120 7.33 11.09 2.63
C ILE A 120 8.73 11.27 3.23
N CYS A 121 9.65 10.33 3.03
CA CYS A 121 11.03 10.41 3.51
C CYS A 121 11.77 11.62 2.92
N ALA A 122 11.55 11.94 1.64
CA ALA A 122 12.11 13.12 0.99
C ALA A 122 11.63 14.42 1.65
N GLN A 123 10.32 14.53 1.90
CA GLN A 123 9.71 15.71 2.52
C GLN A 123 10.09 15.88 3.99
N THR A 124 10.35 14.77 4.70
CA THR A 124 10.82 14.78 6.09
C THR A 124 12.34 14.88 6.24
N GLY A 125 13.09 15.10 5.14
CA GLY A 125 14.54 15.28 5.15
C GLY A 125 15.36 13.99 5.17
N ARG A 126 14.74 12.82 5.19
CA ARG A 126 15.39 11.49 5.18
C ARG A 126 15.78 11.07 3.75
N THR A 127 16.65 11.86 3.12
CA THR A 127 17.01 11.71 1.70
C THR A 127 17.69 10.39 1.37
N ASN A 128 18.50 9.84 2.27
CA ASN A 128 19.18 8.55 2.04
C ASN A 128 18.18 7.39 2.04
N GLU A 129 17.26 7.37 2.99
CA GLU A 129 16.19 6.38 3.04
C GLU A 129 15.28 6.47 1.81
N SER A 130 14.94 7.69 1.39
CA SER A 130 14.18 7.92 0.17
C SER A 130 14.85 7.32 -1.07
N LYS A 131 16.18 7.50 -1.22
CA LYS A 131 16.94 6.90 -2.34
C LYS A 131 16.89 5.38 -2.33
N ILE A 132 17.05 4.75 -1.15
CA ILE A 132 16.97 3.29 -1.00
C ILE A 132 15.58 2.79 -1.42
N LEU A 133 14.52 3.42 -0.91
CA LEU A 133 13.14 3.06 -1.24
C LEU A 133 12.85 3.19 -2.76
N LEU A 134 13.37 4.23 -3.43
CA LEU A 134 13.23 4.37 -4.88
C LEU A 134 13.99 3.29 -5.65
N GLN A 135 15.18 2.90 -5.19
CA GLN A 135 15.92 1.79 -5.79
C GLN A 135 15.18 0.45 -5.66
N GLU A 136 14.58 0.21 -4.50
CA GLU A 136 13.77 -0.97 -4.25
C GLU A 136 12.49 -0.95 -5.09
N ALA A 137 11.81 0.21 -5.21
CA ALA A 137 10.65 0.36 -6.07
C ALA A 137 11.00 0.07 -7.55
N LYS A 138 12.15 0.55 -8.01
CA LYS A 138 12.65 0.29 -9.37
C LYS A 138 12.88 -1.20 -9.63
N LYS A 139 13.39 -1.96 -8.64
CA LYS A 139 13.58 -3.42 -8.78
C LYS A 139 12.27 -4.18 -8.89
N LEU A 140 11.21 -3.69 -8.26
CA LEU A 140 9.87 -4.29 -8.27
C LEU A 140 9.08 -3.92 -9.53
N ASP A 141 9.39 -2.79 -10.16
CA ASP A 141 8.72 -2.30 -11.38
C ASP A 141 9.26 -3.00 -12.64
N LYS A 142 8.98 -4.30 -12.77
CA LYS A 142 9.41 -5.12 -13.91
C LYS A 142 8.83 -4.62 -15.25
N ASN A 143 7.64 -4.04 -15.21
CA ASN A 143 6.92 -3.56 -16.39
C ASN A 143 7.25 -2.11 -16.76
N ASN A 144 8.17 -1.45 -16.05
CA ASN A 144 8.55 -0.05 -16.24
C ASN A 144 7.38 0.96 -16.18
N LEU A 145 6.30 0.63 -15.47
CA LEU A 145 5.11 1.48 -15.33
C LEU A 145 5.43 2.79 -14.58
N PHE A 146 6.37 2.73 -13.65
CA PHE A 146 6.74 3.87 -12.79
C PHE A 146 8.12 4.44 -13.11
N LYS A 147 8.75 4.00 -14.21
CA LYS A 147 10.13 4.38 -14.60
C LYS A 147 10.34 5.90 -14.62
N GLU A 148 9.43 6.64 -15.25
CA GLU A 148 9.54 8.09 -15.37
C GLU A 148 9.39 8.78 -14.00
N GLN A 149 8.42 8.34 -13.21
CA GLN A 149 8.16 8.89 -11.88
C GLN A 149 9.37 8.65 -10.95
N ILE A 150 9.88 7.42 -10.93
CA ILE A 150 11.08 7.07 -10.14
C ILE A 150 12.29 7.90 -10.59
N SER A 151 12.51 8.05 -11.91
CA SER A 151 13.59 8.86 -12.46
C SER A 151 13.48 10.33 -12.02
N THR A 152 12.28 10.90 -12.13
CA THR A 152 12.01 12.29 -11.76
C THR A 152 12.25 12.51 -10.26
N MET A 153 11.72 11.64 -9.40
CA MET A 153 11.95 11.72 -7.95
C MET A 153 13.44 11.57 -7.60
N THR A 154 14.16 10.67 -8.26
CA THR A 154 15.60 10.48 -8.05
C THR A 154 16.40 11.72 -8.44
N LYS A 155 16.07 12.35 -9.58
CA LYS A 155 16.70 13.62 -10.01
C LYS A 155 16.43 14.75 -9.01
N GLN A 156 15.19 14.89 -8.54
CA GLN A 156 14.84 15.90 -7.53
C GLN A 156 15.64 15.72 -6.23
N LEU A 157 15.78 14.48 -5.75
CA LEU A 157 16.58 14.17 -4.56
C LEU A 157 18.06 14.47 -4.74
N SER A 158 18.61 14.26 -5.94
CA SER A 158 20.02 14.59 -6.23
C SER A 158 20.27 16.09 -6.22
N MET A 159 19.33 16.88 -6.77
CA MET A 159 19.41 18.34 -6.76
C MET A 159 19.38 18.91 -5.34
N VAL A 160 18.50 18.40 -4.47
CA VAL A 160 18.43 18.82 -3.05
C VAL A 160 19.72 18.43 -2.32
N GLY A 161 20.26 17.23 -2.56
CA GLY A 161 21.52 16.79 -1.98
C GLY A 161 22.70 17.69 -2.37
N ASN A 162 22.83 18.04 -3.64
CA ASN A 162 23.88 18.93 -4.15
C ASN A 162 23.77 20.35 -3.56
N LYS A 163 22.55 20.87 -3.45
CA LYS A 163 22.31 22.20 -2.85
C LYS A 163 22.71 22.26 -1.38
N ASN A 164 22.41 21.19 -0.62
CA ASN A 164 22.82 21.10 0.78
C ASN A 164 24.34 20.94 0.92
N GLN A 165 25.00 20.14 0.07
CA GLN A 165 26.46 20.03 0.06
C GLN A 165 27.14 21.36 -0.29
N MET A 166 26.61 22.12 -1.26
CA MET A 166 27.11 23.46 -1.58
C MET A 166 26.99 24.43 -0.39
N ARG A 167 25.84 24.42 0.29
CA ARG A 167 25.63 25.28 1.49
C ARG A 167 26.62 24.91 2.60
N MET A 168 26.84 23.63 2.87
CA MET A 168 27.81 23.15 3.86
C MET A 168 29.22 23.52 3.48
N ALA A 169 29.62 23.39 2.21
CA ALA A 169 30.94 23.81 1.74
C ALA A 169 31.18 25.32 1.88
N MET A 170 30.16 26.14 1.62
CA MET A 170 30.23 27.58 1.81
C MET A 170 30.37 27.97 3.29
N MET A 171 29.65 27.30 4.20
CA MET A 171 29.78 27.53 5.65
C MET A 171 31.16 27.14 6.17
N HIS A 172 31.74 26.04 5.70
CA HIS A 172 33.11 25.65 6.06
C HIS A 172 34.17 26.65 5.54
N LYS A 173 34.01 27.18 4.31
CA LYS A 173 34.90 28.19 3.75
C LYS A 173 34.87 29.52 4.55
N GLY A 174 33.70 29.89 5.05
CA GLY A 174 33.55 31.08 5.92
C GLY A 174 34.24 30.90 7.29
N ARG A 175 34.19 29.73 7.87
CA ARG A 175 34.81 29.41 9.18
C ARG A 175 36.33 29.40 9.14
N VAL A 176 36.93 28.93 8.03
CA VAL A 176 38.40 28.90 7.88
C VAL A 176 38.99 30.29 7.71
N LYS A 177 38.26 31.26 7.15
CA LYS A 177 38.73 32.66 7.01
C LYS A 177 38.78 33.42 8.35
N THR A 178 37.89 33.12 9.30
CA THR A 178 37.86 33.78 10.61
C THR A 178 38.98 33.30 11.56
N HIS A 179 39.55 32.09 11.37
CA HIS A 179 40.69 31.61 12.16
C HIS A 179 42.08 32.08 11.65
N ARG A 180 42.16 32.65 10.43
CA ARG A 180 43.41 33.17 9.88
C ARG A 180 43.62 34.71 10.14
N ALA A 181 42.68 35.37 10.76
CA ALA A 181 42.71 36.81 11.04
C ALA A 181 42.98 37.15 12.54
N LYS A 182 43.68 36.26 13.27
CA LYS A 182 44.22 36.52 14.61
C LYS A 182 45.73 36.37 14.60
#